data_fe7f171d2025fabb86805ac75014434a
#
_entry.id   fe7f171d2025fabb86805ac75014434a
#
_cell.length_a   1.000
_cell.length_b   1.000
_cell.length_c   1.000
_cell.angle_alpha   90.00
_cell.angle_beta   90.00
_cell.angle_gamma   90.00
#
_symmetry.space_group_name_H-M   'P 1'
#
loop_
_entity.id
_entity.type
_entity.pdbx_description
1 polymer ?
#
loop_
_entity_poly.entity_id
_entity_poly.type
_entity_poly.pdbx_seq_one_letter_code
_entity_poly.pdbx_strand_id
1 'polypeptide(L)'
;YGIVQAYASSGYTDLQNRFNNADAKGWKPEQYIFAENFESYWKTGGVNFTDREGNRMPSLYGMATFNPTQGAGAGFGAYHMEYEYGNSAMPYQFMRNAIQMANPAGGWKTPIDVAFSSNQSSNFSFVVEDDGSVTGTMQDKVSLSFSRPVVSGMQLTLGVDNSLVAVYNDENGTEYETVDPSLVKMEPIQCAENQVFSPDATITLDPKSIEKGYYLIPVVISPISDAGYAVKEGSVHYIFVTKVAMDVEIGATTLDEFQKYFEQD
;
A
#
# COMPACT_ATOMS: atom_id res chain seq x y z
N TYR A 1 33.82 17.83 4.16
CA TYR A 1 32.44 17.38 3.86
C TYR A 1 31.45 18.40 4.35
N GLY A 2 30.42 18.69 3.52
CA GLY A 2 29.26 19.49 3.88
C GLY A 2 28.04 18.63 4.05
N ILE A 3 27.36 18.73 5.19
CA ILE A 3 26.07 18.06 5.43
C ILE A 3 24.96 19.08 5.21
N VAL A 4 24.05 18.80 4.31
CA VAL A 4 22.94 19.68 3.95
C VAL A 4 21.63 19.08 4.47
N GLN A 5 20.94 19.88 5.24
CA GLN A 5 19.59 19.57 5.70
C GLN A 5 18.62 19.67 4.52
N ALA A 6 18.45 18.55 3.80
CA ALA A 6 17.53 18.44 2.66
C ALA A 6 16.14 17.95 3.11
N TYR A 7 15.74 18.33 4.32
CA TYR A 7 14.50 17.91 4.97
C TYR A 7 13.30 18.13 4.04
N ALA A 8 12.48 17.09 3.95
CA ALA A 8 11.28 17.09 3.10
C ALA A 8 11.55 17.36 1.61
N SER A 9 12.74 17.03 1.10
CA SER A 9 13.01 17.11 -0.34
C SER A 9 12.11 16.12 -1.09
N SER A 10 11.30 16.63 -2.04
CA SER A 10 10.28 15.83 -2.73
C SER A 10 10.73 15.25 -4.07
N GLY A 11 11.98 15.48 -4.50
CA GLY A 11 12.43 14.92 -5.77
C GLY A 11 13.85 15.29 -6.19
N TYR A 12 14.28 14.58 -7.24
CA TYR A 12 15.61 14.73 -7.86
C TYR A 12 15.96 16.20 -8.17
N THR A 13 15.03 16.94 -8.76
CA THR A 13 15.27 18.33 -9.16
C THR A 13 15.58 19.24 -7.97
N ASP A 14 14.93 19.02 -6.82
CA ASP A 14 15.23 19.80 -5.61
C ASP A 14 16.64 19.52 -5.09
N LEU A 15 17.02 18.24 -5.00
CA LEU A 15 18.40 17.86 -4.59
C LEU A 15 19.43 18.40 -5.58
N GLN A 16 19.18 18.32 -6.89
CA GLN A 16 20.06 18.84 -7.92
C GLN A 16 20.26 20.36 -7.80
N ASN A 17 19.18 21.11 -7.56
CA ASN A 17 19.25 22.56 -7.39
C ASN A 17 20.04 22.95 -6.12
N ARG A 18 19.86 22.22 -5.03
CA ARG A 18 20.65 22.42 -3.79
C ARG A 18 22.11 22.17 -4.05
N PHE A 19 22.45 21.10 -4.79
CA PHE A 19 23.84 20.82 -5.15
C PHE A 19 24.41 21.88 -6.12
N ASN A 20 23.67 22.32 -7.13
CA ASN A 20 24.11 23.37 -8.05
C ASN A 20 24.51 24.66 -7.32
N ASN A 21 23.79 25.02 -6.25
CA ASN A 21 24.13 26.17 -5.41
C ASN A 21 25.45 25.97 -4.64
N ALA A 22 25.77 24.73 -4.27
CA ALA A 22 27.03 24.40 -3.62
C ALA A 22 28.20 24.33 -4.61
N ASP A 23 27.98 23.70 -5.78
CA ASP A 23 28.93 23.61 -6.89
C ASP A 23 29.39 25.01 -7.35
N ALA A 24 28.45 25.94 -7.47
CA ALA A 24 28.76 27.35 -7.78
C ALA A 24 29.72 28.03 -6.75
N LYS A 25 29.85 27.43 -5.55
CA LYS A 25 30.75 27.88 -4.48
C LYS A 25 32.00 27.00 -4.37
N GLY A 26 32.23 26.12 -5.35
CA GLY A 26 33.38 25.26 -5.42
C GLY A 26 33.29 23.93 -4.67
N TRP A 27 32.11 23.55 -4.18
CA TRP A 27 31.89 22.23 -3.59
C TRP A 27 31.87 21.16 -4.68
N LYS A 28 32.48 20.02 -4.40
CA LYS A 28 32.48 18.87 -5.29
C LYS A 28 31.41 17.85 -4.84
N PRO A 29 30.87 17.03 -5.76
CA PRO A 29 29.87 16.01 -5.43
C PRO A 29 30.28 15.11 -4.26
N GLU A 30 31.49 14.61 -4.27
CA GLU A 30 32.06 13.73 -3.26
C GLU A 30 32.24 14.36 -1.87
N GLN A 31 32.00 15.64 -1.73
CA GLN A 31 32.08 16.39 -0.47
C GLN A 31 30.70 16.69 0.14
N TYR A 32 29.60 16.38 -0.57
CA TYR A 32 28.27 16.88 -0.28
C TYR A 32 27.34 15.74 0.15
N ILE A 33 26.86 15.81 1.40
CA ILE A 33 26.00 14.80 2.01
C ILE A 33 24.62 15.41 2.23
N PHE A 34 23.55 14.73 1.79
CA PHE A 34 22.18 15.09 2.09
C PHE A 34 21.69 14.40 3.37
N ALA A 35 20.94 15.12 4.19
CA ALA A 35 20.34 14.56 5.41
C ALA A 35 18.84 14.77 5.43
N GLU A 36 18.11 13.70 5.77
CA GLU A 36 16.67 13.72 6.04
C GLU A 36 16.39 13.98 7.53
N ASN A 37 15.19 14.42 7.87
CA ASN A 37 14.75 14.67 9.25
C ASN A 37 13.96 13.48 9.81
N PHE A 38 14.60 12.63 10.59
CA PHE A 38 13.94 11.49 11.25
C PHE A 38 13.22 11.85 12.54
N GLU A 39 13.41 13.04 13.09
CA GLU A 39 12.53 13.51 14.16
C GLU A 39 11.05 13.53 13.72
N SER A 40 10.80 13.93 12.47
CA SER A 40 9.44 14.01 11.91
C SER A 40 9.06 12.80 11.04
N TYR A 41 10.03 12.15 10.39
CA TYR A 41 9.76 11.21 9.29
C TYR A 41 10.31 9.79 9.51
N TRP A 42 10.71 9.43 10.73
CA TRP A 42 11.27 8.11 11.01
C TRP A 42 10.33 6.93 10.67
N LYS A 43 9.00 7.15 10.74
CA LYS A 43 8.00 6.11 10.42
C LYS A 43 7.86 5.83 8.94
N THR A 44 8.26 6.75 8.08
CA THR A 44 8.03 6.72 6.64
C THR A 44 9.33 6.75 5.83
N GLY A 45 10.49 6.92 6.47
CA GLY A 45 11.76 7.08 5.80
C GLY A 45 11.90 8.42 5.04
N GLY A 46 11.07 9.40 5.39
CA GLY A 46 11.02 10.70 4.74
C GLY A 46 9.66 11.01 4.11
N VAL A 47 9.61 12.02 3.24
CA VAL A 47 8.46 12.35 2.42
C VAL A 47 8.46 11.54 1.11
N ASN A 48 7.37 11.63 0.33
CA ASN A 48 7.35 11.10 -1.03
C ASN A 48 8.36 11.83 -1.90
N PHE A 49 9.30 11.10 -2.45
CA PHE A 49 10.34 11.58 -3.34
C PHE A 49 10.13 11.00 -4.74
N THR A 50 10.33 11.80 -5.78
CA THR A 50 10.32 11.35 -7.16
C THR A 50 11.75 11.41 -7.72
N ASP A 51 12.27 10.27 -8.17
CA ASP A 51 13.60 10.21 -8.78
C ASP A 51 13.66 10.83 -10.19
N ARG A 52 14.79 10.72 -10.84
CA ARG A 52 15.01 11.27 -12.18
C ARG A 52 14.18 10.56 -13.25
N GLU A 53 13.88 9.30 -13.05
CA GLU A 53 13.12 8.41 -13.95
C GLU A 53 11.60 8.49 -13.69
N GLY A 54 11.18 9.23 -12.64
CA GLY A 54 9.78 9.39 -12.27
C GLY A 54 9.28 8.36 -11.25
N ASN A 55 10.16 7.51 -10.70
CA ASN A 55 9.79 6.54 -9.67
C ASN A 55 9.58 7.23 -8.32
N ARG A 56 8.61 6.73 -7.55
CA ARG A 56 8.27 7.27 -6.23
C ARG A 56 8.83 6.38 -5.11
N MET A 57 9.44 7.00 -4.12
CA MET A 57 10.08 6.33 -2.99
C MET A 57 10.15 7.27 -1.76
N PRO A 58 10.48 6.77 -0.55
CA PRO A 58 10.87 7.63 0.57
C PRO A 58 12.07 8.51 0.23
N SER A 59 12.08 9.77 0.71
CA SER A 59 13.14 10.73 0.38
C SER A 59 14.54 10.29 0.84
N LEU A 60 14.65 9.52 1.94
CA LEU A 60 15.93 8.94 2.35
C LEU A 60 16.52 8.01 1.28
N TYR A 61 15.66 7.22 0.60
CA TYR A 61 16.10 6.34 -0.49
C TYR A 61 16.52 7.16 -1.72
N GLY A 62 15.74 8.20 -2.03
CA GLY A 62 16.11 9.15 -3.07
C GLY A 62 17.45 9.82 -2.82
N MET A 63 17.75 10.22 -1.57
CA MET A 63 19.06 10.77 -1.18
C MET A 63 20.16 9.72 -1.26
N ALA A 64 19.89 8.47 -0.86
CA ALA A 64 20.86 7.38 -0.88
C ALA A 64 21.32 6.99 -2.30
N THR A 65 20.44 7.17 -3.28
CA THR A 65 20.71 6.85 -4.70
C THR A 65 21.02 8.07 -5.56
N PHE A 66 20.94 9.28 -4.96
CA PHE A 66 21.14 10.52 -5.69
C PHE A 66 22.59 10.69 -6.14
N ASN A 67 22.76 10.89 -7.43
CA ASN A 67 23.99 11.36 -8.03
C ASN A 67 23.68 12.66 -8.79
N PRO A 68 24.33 13.79 -8.46
CA PRO A 68 24.20 15.00 -9.23
C PRO A 68 24.77 14.82 -10.64
N THR A 69 24.33 15.65 -11.57
CA THR A 69 24.81 15.61 -12.96
C THR A 69 26.32 15.83 -13.09
N GLN A 70 26.96 16.39 -12.07
CA GLN A 70 28.38 16.69 -12.00
C GLN A 70 29.24 15.49 -11.54
N GLY A 71 28.67 14.43 -11.00
CA GLY A 71 29.42 13.25 -10.55
C GLY A 71 28.74 12.48 -9.43
N ALA A 72 29.45 11.51 -8.84
CA ALA A 72 28.91 10.73 -7.72
C ALA A 72 28.88 11.55 -6.44
N GLY A 73 27.77 11.46 -5.68
CA GLY A 73 27.62 12.09 -4.39
C GLY A 73 28.47 11.45 -3.28
N ALA A 74 28.71 12.20 -2.18
CA ALA A 74 29.47 11.71 -1.02
C ALA A 74 28.68 10.76 -0.14
N GLY A 75 27.33 10.88 -0.15
CA GLY A 75 26.48 10.05 0.66
C GLY A 75 25.23 10.76 1.18
N PHE A 76 24.61 10.10 2.12
CA PHE A 76 23.35 10.52 2.75
C PHE A 76 23.40 10.27 4.26
N GLY A 77 22.43 10.81 4.99
CA GLY A 77 22.26 10.61 6.42
C GLY A 77 20.86 10.97 6.89
N ALA A 78 20.63 10.79 8.18
CA ALA A 78 19.41 11.21 8.84
C ALA A 78 19.72 11.95 10.13
N TYR A 79 19.06 13.10 10.33
CA TYR A 79 19.06 13.81 11.58
C TYR A 79 18.11 13.11 12.54
N HIS A 80 18.53 12.89 13.80
CA HIS A 80 17.77 12.13 14.79
C HIS A 80 17.42 10.70 14.34
N MET A 81 18.39 10.00 13.75
CA MET A 81 18.23 8.61 13.32
C MET A 81 17.79 7.67 14.45
N GLU A 82 18.10 7.99 15.71
CA GLU A 82 17.72 7.22 16.90
C GLU A 82 16.21 7.03 17.06
N TYR A 83 15.37 7.91 16.50
CA TYR A 83 13.91 7.74 16.53
C TYR A 83 13.47 6.49 15.77
N GLU A 84 14.21 6.08 14.74
CA GLU A 84 13.89 4.87 13.97
C GLU A 84 14.18 3.57 14.74
N TYR A 85 14.92 3.63 15.84
CA TYR A 85 15.14 2.45 16.67
C TYR A 85 13.85 1.80 17.17
N GLY A 86 12.81 2.60 17.42
CA GLY A 86 11.47 2.14 17.82
C GLY A 86 10.59 1.65 16.66
N ASN A 87 11.11 1.52 15.44
CA ASN A 87 10.32 1.01 14.32
C ASN A 87 9.89 -0.43 14.60
N SER A 88 8.58 -0.68 14.51
CA SER A 88 7.96 -1.96 14.89
C SER A 88 8.40 -3.14 14.02
N ALA A 89 8.75 -2.90 12.76
CA ALA A 89 9.13 -3.95 11.84
C ALA A 89 10.58 -4.40 12.07
N MET A 90 11.50 -3.44 12.11
CA MET A 90 12.94 -3.70 12.32
C MET A 90 13.61 -2.37 12.76
N PRO A 91 14.44 -2.35 13.81
CA PRO A 91 15.22 -1.17 14.16
C PRO A 91 16.05 -0.68 12.97
N TYR A 92 15.96 0.62 12.68
CA TYR A 92 16.67 1.27 11.58
C TYR A 92 16.34 0.70 10.19
N GLN A 93 15.11 0.27 9.93
CA GLN A 93 14.71 -0.36 8.67
C GLN A 93 14.99 0.54 7.46
N PHE A 94 14.57 1.81 7.51
CA PHE A 94 14.79 2.74 6.40
C PHE A 94 16.27 3.04 6.19
N MET A 95 17.01 3.28 7.26
CA MET A 95 18.45 3.53 7.16
C MET A 95 19.20 2.32 6.62
N ARG A 96 18.88 1.11 7.07
CA ARG A 96 19.48 -0.14 6.56
C ARG A 96 19.21 -0.34 5.07
N ASN A 97 17.96 -0.14 4.64
CA ASN A 97 17.58 -0.23 3.24
C ASN A 97 18.29 0.84 2.39
N ALA A 98 18.36 2.07 2.86
CA ALA A 98 19.08 3.16 2.18
C ALA A 98 20.58 2.85 2.02
N ILE A 99 21.23 2.30 3.07
CA ILE A 99 22.63 1.86 3.00
C ILE A 99 22.80 0.76 1.93
N GLN A 100 21.89 -0.19 1.87
CA GLN A 100 21.92 -1.27 0.90
C GLN A 100 21.75 -0.75 -0.55
N MET A 101 20.83 0.21 -0.76
CA MET A 101 20.64 0.85 -2.06
C MET A 101 21.86 1.64 -2.51
N ALA A 102 22.49 2.38 -1.59
CA ALA A 102 23.73 3.11 -1.89
C ALA A 102 24.93 2.16 -2.15
N ASN A 103 24.89 0.94 -1.63
CA ASN A 103 25.97 -0.04 -1.71
C ASN A 103 25.46 -1.41 -2.19
N PRO A 104 24.97 -1.55 -3.42
CA PRO A 104 24.34 -2.78 -3.90
C PRO A 104 25.30 -3.98 -3.89
N ALA A 105 26.61 -3.76 -4.00
CA ALA A 105 27.65 -4.79 -3.93
C ALA A 105 27.99 -5.21 -2.48
N GLY A 106 27.47 -4.53 -1.46
CA GLY A 106 27.83 -4.71 -0.06
C GLY A 106 27.30 -5.98 0.62
N GLY A 107 26.59 -6.84 -0.09
CA GLY A 107 26.24 -8.18 0.36
C GLY A 107 25.11 -8.28 1.40
N TRP A 108 24.41 -7.21 1.73
CA TRP A 108 23.22 -7.26 2.57
C TRP A 108 22.05 -7.89 1.80
N LYS A 109 21.63 -9.07 2.26
CA LYS A 109 20.57 -9.87 1.60
C LYS A 109 19.32 -9.98 2.46
N THR A 110 18.84 -8.88 2.99
CA THR A 110 17.47 -8.89 3.53
C THR A 110 16.50 -8.90 2.34
N PRO A 111 15.50 -9.79 2.33
CA PRO A 111 14.46 -9.75 1.32
C PRO A 111 13.77 -8.38 1.27
N ILE A 112 13.23 -8.04 0.11
CA ILE A 112 12.33 -6.89 -0.05
C ILE A 112 10.98 -7.34 0.49
N ASP A 113 10.49 -6.68 1.56
CA ASP A 113 9.17 -6.96 2.07
C ASP A 113 8.12 -6.41 1.10
N VAL A 114 7.12 -7.24 0.82
CA VAL A 114 5.98 -6.92 -0.03
C VAL A 114 4.71 -6.94 0.81
N ALA A 115 3.94 -5.88 0.76
CA ALA A 115 2.69 -5.76 1.50
C ALA A 115 1.64 -5.01 0.68
N PHE A 116 0.37 -5.11 1.05
CA PHE A 116 -0.63 -4.16 0.53
C PHE A 116 -0.25 -2.74 0.95
N SER A 117 -0.39 -1.78 0.03
CA SER A 117 -0.02 -0.38 0.26
C SER A 117 -0.97 0.34 1.22
N SER A 118 -2.16 -0.21 1.43
CA SER A 118 -3.17 0.25 2.40
C SER A 118 -3.65 -0.92 3.23
N ASN A 119 -3.82 -0.69 4.53
CA ASN A 119 -4.45 -1.63 5.46
C ASN A 119 -5.98 -1.40 5.53
N GLN A 120 -6.56 -0.63 4.61
CA GLN A 120 -7.98 -0.38 4.57
C GLN A 120 -8.72 -1.58 4.00
N SER A 121 -9.82 -1.95 4.64
CA SER A 121 -10.77 -2.92 4.12
C SER A 121 -11.75 -2.24 3.15
N SER A 122 -12.32 -3.03 2.24
CA SER A 122 -13.35 -2.58 1.31
C SER A 122 -14.69 -3.19 1.66
N ASN A 123 -15.79 -2.44 1.41
CA ASN A 123 -17.14 -2.89 1.69
C ASN A 123 -18.02 -2.73 0.43
N PHE A 124 -18.72 -3.79 0.08
CA PHE A 124 -19.64 -3.80 -1.06
C PHE A 124 -21.01 -4.34 -0.62
N SER A 125 -22.07 -3.71 -1.12
CA SER A 125 -23.44 -4.14 -0.85
C SER A 125 -24.18 -4.37 -2.17
N PHE A 126 -24.87 -5.50 -2.26
CA PHE A 126 -25.71 -5.87 -3.38
C PHE A 126 -27.15 -6.02 -2.89
N VAL A 127 -28.08 -5.54 -3.68
CA VAL A 127 -29.50 -5.63 -3.38
C VAL A 127 -30.16 -6.50 -4.46
N VAL A 128 -30.94 -7.48 -4.01
CA VAL A 128 -31.78 -8.30 -4.87
C VAL A 128 -33.15 -7.66 -4.89
N GLU A 129 -33.56 -7.19 -6.05
CA GLU A 129 -34.87 -6.57 -6.30
C GLU A 129 -35.98 -7.64 -6.39
N ASP A 130 -37.25 -7.23 -6.32
CA ASP A 130 -38.40 -8.12 -6.40
C ASP A 130 -38.50 -8.92 -7.70
N ASP A 131 -37.98 -8.40 -8.78
CA ASP A 131 -37.89 -9.08 -10.11
C ASP A 131 -36.72 -10.06 -10.20
N GLY A 132 -35.93 -10.21 -9.13
CA GLY A 132 -34.74 -11.04 -9.08
C GLY A 132 -33.50 -10.41 -9.71
N SER A 133 -33.57 -9.17 -10.18
CA SER A 133 -32.38 -8.45 -10.61
C SER A 133 -31.49 -8.12 -9.41
N VAL A 134 -30.17 -7.96 -9.65
CA VAL A 134 -29.21 -7.61 -8.60
C VAL A 134 -28.59 -6.28 -8.96
N THR A 135 -28.70 -5.32 -8.06
CA THR A 135 -28.06 -4.01 -8.18
C THR A 135 -26.78 -3.97 -7.37
N GLY A 136 -25.83 -3.19 -7.86
CA GLY A 136 -24.48 -3.07 -7.31
C GLY A 136 -23.42 -3.79 -8.15
N THR A 137 -22.19 -3.34 -8.01
CA THR A 137 -21.02 -3.96 -8.65
C THR A 137 -19.91 -4.04 -7.63
N MET A 138 -19.11 -5.10 -7.67
CA MET A 138 -17.86 -5.16 -6.93
C MET A 138 -16.70 -4.96 -7.91
N GLN A 139 -16.05 -3.83 -7.78
CA GLN A 139 -14.77 -3.54 -8.41
C GLN A 139 -13.90 -2.84 -7.37
N ASP A 140 -12.98 -3.58 -6.80
CA ASP A 140 -12.02 -3.07 -5.84
C ASP A 140 -10.66 -2.84 -6.50
N LYS A 141 -9.85 -1.97 -5.93
CA LYS A 141 -8.51 -1.69 -6.40
C LYS A 141 -7.53 -1.77 -5.25
N VAL A 142 -6.50 -2.54 -5.46
CA VAL A 142 -5.41 -2.71 -4.50
C VAL A 142 -4.07 -2.47 -5.18
N SER A 143 -3.11 -1.95 -4.43
CA SER A 143 -1.72 -1.86 -4.87
C SER A 143 -0.81 -2.40 -3.79
N LEU A 144 0.42 -2.73 -4.16
CA LEU A 144 1.43 -3.25 -3.26
C LEU A 144 2.51 -2.21 -2.98
N SER A 145 3.07 -2.27 -1.79
CA SER A 145 4.23 -1.51 -1.37
C SER A 145 5.43 -2.44 -1.15
N PHE A 146 6.61 -1.95 -1.47
CA PHE A 146 7.87 -2.64 -1.30
C PHE A 146 8.72 -1.89 -0.29
N SER A 147 9.41 -2.60 0.62
CA SER A 147 10.26 -1.97 1.63
C SER A 147 11.46 -1.20 1.03
N ARG A 148 11.79 -1.46 -0.23
CA ARG A 148 12.76 -0.74 -1.06
C ARG A 148 12.45 -0.98 -2.53
N PRO A 149 13.05 -0.24 -3.48
CA PRO A 149 12.77 -0.42 -4.91
C PRO A 149 12.96 -1.84 -5.41
N VAL A 150 12.05 -2.27 -6.26
CA VAL A 150 12.10 -3.54 -6.99
C VAL A 150 13.37 -3.60 -7.83
N VAL A 151 14.14 -4.68 -7.71
CA VAL A 151 15.47 -4.82 -8.36
C VAL A 151 15.33 -5.11 -9.85
N SER A 152 14.30 -5.82 -10.25
CA SER A 152 13.99 -6.15 -11.66
C SER A 152 12.49 -6.29 -11.84
N GLY A 153 11.99 -6.02 -13.05
CA GLY A 153 10.57 -6.17 -13.33
C GLY A 153 10.06 -7.57 -12.99
N MET A 154 8.91 -7.64 -12.30
CA MET A 154 8.31 -8.91 -11.87
C MET A 154 6.78 -8.84 -11.94
N GLN A 155 6.17 -10.02 -12.03
CA GLN A 155 4.73 -10.18 -11.93
C GLN A 155 4.37 -10.82 -10.60
N LEU A 156 3.42 -10.22 -9.87
CA LEU A 156 2.86 -10.77 -8.65
C LEU A 156 1.39 -11.14 -8.88
N THR A 157 0.93 -12.15 -8.16
CA THR A 157 -0.47 -12.58 -8.20
C THR A 157 -1.07 -12.50 -6.81
N LEU A 158 -2.38 -12.31 -6.78
CA LEU A 158 -3.19 -12.32 -5.58
C LEU A 158 -3.98 -13.63 -5.51
N GLY A 159 -4.40 -14.00 -4.32
CA GLY A 159 -5.26 -15.15 -4.08
C GLY A 159 -6.28 -14.86 -2.97
N VAL A 160 -7.27 -15.73 -2.81
CA VAL A 160 -8.20 -15.71 -1.67
C VAL A 160 -7.77 -16.80 -0.70
N ASP A 161 -7.61 -16.43 0.58
CA ASP A 161 -7.33 -17.39 1.66
C ASP A 161 -8.54 -17.50 2.60
N ASN A 162 -9.46 -18.40 2.27
CA ASN A 162 -10.66 -18.64 3.06
C ASN A 162 -10.39 -19.17 4.47
N SER A 163 -9.19 -19.67 4.78
CA SER A 163 -8.86 -20.11 6.14
C SER A 163 -8.85 -18.95 7.15
N LEU A 164 -8.62 -17.73 6.66
CA LEU A 164 -8.64 -16.52 7.48
C LEU A 164 -10.04 -16.08 7.89
N VAL A 165 -11.10 -16.54 7.23
CA VAL A 165 -12.49 -16.17 7.57
C VAL A 165 -12.87 -16.67 8.95
N ALA A 166 -12.56 -17.92 9.27
CA ALA A 166 -12.84 -18.49 10.60
C ALA A 166 -12.07 -17.76 11.70
N VAL A 167 -10.80 -17.43 11.45
CA VAL A 167 -9.97 -16.67 12.39
C VAL A 167 -10.55 -15.27 12.63
N TYR A 168 -10.92 -14.59 11.55
CA TYR A 168 -11.52 -13.26 11.64
C TYR A 168 -12.84 -13.28 12.42
N ASN A 169 -13.72 -14.27 12.15
CA ASN A 169 -14.99 -14.41 12.83
C ASN A 169 -14.80 -14.65 14.33
N ASP A 170 -13.86 -15.51 14.72
CA ASP A 170 -13.57 -15.79 16.13
C ASP A 170 -13.05 -14.54 16.87
N GLU A 171 -12.11 -13.82 16.26
CA GLU A 171 -11.52 -12.61 16.84
C GLU A 171 -12.49 -11.44 16.96
N ASN A 172 -13.47 -11.32 16.05
CA ASN A 172 -14.37 -10.17 15.97
C ASN A 172 -15.81 -10.48 16.39
N GLY A 173 -16.15 -11.74 16.72
CA GLY A 173 -17.49 -12.16 17.09
C GLY A 173 -18.50 -12.03 15.94
N THR A 174 -18.06 -12.33 14.71
CA THR A 174 -18.86 -12.25 13.48
C THR A 174 -19.13 -13.64 12.89
N GLU A 175 -20.00 -13.73 11.88
CA GLU A 175 -20.39 -14.98 11.22
C GLU A 175 -20.36 -14.84 9.68
N TYR A 176 -19.27 -14.25 9.14
CA TYR A 176 -19.11 -14.16 7.70
C TYR A 176 -18.93 -15.52 7.06
N GLU A 177 -19.52 -15.68 5.89
CA GLU A 177 -19.36 -16.85 5.02
C GLU A 177 -18.14 -16.67 4.09
N THR A 178 -17.65 -17.78 3.56
CA THR A 178 -16.59 -17.79 2.55
C THR A 178 -17.18 -17.68 1.14
N VAL A 179 -16.41 -17.14 0.21
CA VAL A 179 -16.72 -17.14 -1.23
C VAL A 179 -15.85 -18.20 -1.93
N ASP A 180 -16.41 -18.89 -2.93
CA ASP A 180 -15.58 -19.75 -3.80
C ASP A 180 -14.49 -18.88 -4.47
N PRO A 181 -13.20 -19.15 -4.24
CA PRO A 181 -12.11 -18.36 -4.79
C PRO A 181 -12.16 -18.23 -6.33
N SER A 182 -12.74 -19.19 -7.04
CA SER A 182 -12.86 -19.17 -8.49
C SER A 182 -13.81 -18.09 -9.03
N LEU A 183 -14.71 -17.58 -8.18
CA LEU A 183 -15.64 -16.50 -8.51
C LEU A 183 -15.00 -15.11 -8.39
N VAL A 184 -13.88 -14.99 -7.66
CA VAL A 184 -13.16 -13.74 -7.46
C VAL A 184 -12.09 -13.60 -8.53
N LYS A 185 -12.27 -12.65 -9.43
CA LYS A 185 -11.31 -12.39 -10.51
C LYS A 185 -10.33 -11.31 -10.07
N MET A 186 -9.05 -11.59 -10.21
CA MET A 186 -7.97 -10.69 -9.84
C MET A 186 -6.98 -10.55 -11.00
N GLU A 187 -6.63 -9.30 -11.30
CA GLU A 187 -5.61 -9.01 -12.30
C GLU A 187 -4.21 -9.22 -11.71
N PRO A 188 -3.28 -9.82 -12.46
CA PRO A 188 -1.88 -9.89 -12.03
C PRO A 188 -1.27 -8.50 -11.97
N ILE A 189 -0.41 -8.27 -10.98
CA ILE A 189 0.24 -6.99 -10.73
C ILE A 189 1.61 -6.98 -11.42
N GLN A 190 1.80 -6.07 -12.37
CA GLN A 190 3.07 -5.86 -13.05
C GLN A 190 3.88 -4.83 -12.29
N CYS A 191 4.98 -5.25 -11.68
CA CYS A 191 5.88 -4.38 -10.94
C CYS A 191 7.08 -4.06 -11.82
N ALA A 192 7.33 -2.78 -12.09
CA ALA A 192 8.51 -2.36 -12.81
C ALA A 192 9.72 -2.22 -11.88
N GLU A 193 10.91 -2.32 -12.46
CA GLU A 193 12.16 -2.02 -11.77
C GLU A 193 12.13 -0.60 -11.17
N ASN A 194 12.82 -0.41 -10.06
CA ASN A 194 12.95 0.85 -9.33
C ASN A 194 11.65 1.43 -8.71
N GLN A 195 10.56 0.69 -8.72
CA GLN A 195 9.33 1.11 -8.04
C GLN A 195 9.31 0.63 -6.58
N VAL A 196 8.72 1.44 -5.68
CA VAL A 196 8.38 1.08 -4.30
C VAL A 196 6.87 0.91 -4.10
N PHE A 197 6.07 1.21 -5.12
CA PHE A 197 4.63 0.93 -5.18
C PHE A 197 4.29 0.33 -6.53
N SER A 198 3.45 -0.70 -6.52
CA SER A 198 2.91 -1.26 -7.76
C SER A 198 1.84 -0.35 -8.37
N PRO A 199 1.49 -0.54 -9.65
CA PRO A 199 0.20 -0.10 -10.17
C PRO A 199 -0.95 -0.76 -9.41
N ASP A 200 -2.15 -0.17 -9.54
CA ASP A 200 -3.37 -0.79 -9.04
C ASP A 200 -3.69 -2.07 -9.81
N ALA A 201 -4.14 -3.08 -9.08
CA ALA A 201 -4.78 -4.27 -9.63
C ALA A 201 -6.28 -4.24 -9.31
N THR A 202 -7.07 -4.70 -10.24
CA THR A 202 -8.52 -4.76 -10.09
C THR A 202 -8.95 -6.14 -9.56
N ILE A 203 -9.84 -6.13 -8.57
CA ILE A 203 -10.49 -7.32 -8.01
C ILE A 203 -11.98 -7.19 -8.31
N THR A 204 -12.58 -8.22 -8.90
CA THR A 204 -14.01 -8.21 -9.24
C THR A 204 -14.72 -9.49 -8.79
N LEU A 205 -15.99 -9.35 -8.44
CA LEU A 205 -16.91 -10.44 -8.19
C LEU A 205 -18.24 -10.12 -8.88
N ASP A 206 -18.79 -11.08 -9.64
CA ASP A 206 -20.14 -10.95 -10.16
C ASP A 206 -21.13 -11.23 -9.00
N PRO A 207 -21.95 -10.26 -8.59
CA PRO A 207 -22.90 -10.45 -7.49
C PRO A 207 -23.95 -11.52 -7.77
N LYS A 208 -24.16 -11.90 -9.03
CA LYS A 208 -25.07 -12.99 -9.40
C LYS A 208 -24.54 -14.38 -9.09
N SER A 209 -23.22 -14.49 -8.91
CA SER A 209 -22.54 -15.78 -8.68
C SER A 209 -22.56 -16.25 -7.21
N ILE A 210 -23.03 -15.42 -6.29
CA ILE A 210 -23.15 -15.76 -4.87
C ILE A 210 -24.61 -15.70 -4.40
N GLU A 211 -24.96 -16.44 -3.36
CA GLU A 211 -26.26 -16.41 -2.73
C GLU A 211 -26.44 -15.15 -1.85
N LYS A 212 -27.63 -14.96 -1.25
CA LYS A 212 -27.85 -13.93 -0.23
C LYS A 212 -27.06 -14.30 1.04
N GLY A 213 -26.37 -13.32 1.63
CA GLY A 213 -25.55 -13.57 2.83
C GLY A 213 -24.56 -12.44 3.10
N TYR A 214 -23.72 -12.68 4.10
CA TYR A 214 -22.63 -11.81 4.50
C TYR A 214 -21.32 -12.54 4.31
N TYR A 215 -20.45 -12.03 3.45
CA TYR A 215 -19.24 -12.70 3.05
C TYR A 215 -18.01 -11.90 3.42
N LEU A 216 -16.94 -12.60 3.73
CA LEU A 216 -15.61 -12.03 3.87
C LEU A 216 -14.66 -12.69 2.87
N ILE A 217 -13.98 -11.85 2.09
CA ILE A 217 -12.99 -12.28 1.10
C ILE A 217 -11.62 -11.79 1.57
N PRO A 218 -10.82 -12.63 2.23
CA PRO A 218 -9.44 -12.29 2.58
C PRO A 218 -8.55 -12.43 1.36
N VAL A 219 -8.11 -11.32 0.81
CA VAL A 219 -7.17 -11.29 -0.32
C VAL A 219 -5.75 -11.28 0.21
N VAL A 220 -4.93 -12.20 -0.27
CA VAL A 220 -3.53 -12.37 0.11
C VAL A 220 -2.62 -12.25 -1.12
N ILE A 221 -1.37 -11.88 -0.89
CA ILE A 221 -0.33 -11.92 -1.91
C ILE A 221 0.13 -13.38 -2.04
N SER A 222 0.06 -13.93 -3.25
CA SER A 222 0.53 -15.31 -3.49
C SER A 222 2.02 -15.46 -3.16
N PRO A 223 2.48 -16.66 -2.76
CA PRO A 223 3.89 -16.89 -2.46
C PRO A 223 4.82 -16.44 -3.60
N ILE A 224 5.87 -15.74 -3.24
CA ILE A 224 6.87 -15.22 -4.19
C ILE A 224 8.02 -16.23 -4.27
N SER A 225 8.32 -16.72 -5.46
CA SER A 225 9.38 -17.71 -5.68
C SER A 225 10.79 -17.15 -5.60
N ASP A 226 10.96 -15.84 -5.82
CA ASP A 226 12.26 -15.18 -5.72
C ASP A 226 12.61 -14.93 -4.25
N ALA A 227 13.68 -15.57 -3.77
CA ALA A 227 14.17 -15.43 -2.39
C ALA A 227 14.63 -14.01 -2.02
N GLY A 228 14.76 -13.10 -2.98
CA GLY A 228 15.01 -11.68 -2.76
C GLY A 228 13.79 -10.90 -2.25
N TYR A 229 12.62 -11.55 -2.20
CA TYR A 229 11.36 -10.94 -1.76
C TYR A 229 10.67 -11.80 -0.71
N ALA A 230 9.96 -11.16 0.20
CA ALA A 230 9.15 -11.82 1.22
C ALA A 230 7.80 -11.11 1.39
N VAL A 231 6.71 -11.86 1.43
CA VAL A 231 5.41 -11.28 1.80
C VAL A 231 5.46 -10.94 3.29
N LYS A 232 5.12 -9.70 3.62
CA LYS A 232 5.08 -9.24 5.01
C LYS A 232 3.98 -9.98 5.76
N GLU A 233 4.30 -10.51 6.93
CA GLU A 233 3.34 -11.18 7.81
C GLU A 233 2.14 -10.28 8.13
N GLY A 234 0.93 -10.84 8.10
CA GLY A 234 -0.31 -10.11 8.34
C GLY A 234 -0.74 -9.19 7.19
N SER A 235 -0.08 -9.23 6.03
CA SER A 235 -0.49 -8.45 4.87
C SER A 235 -1.69 -9.11 4.18
N VAL A 236 -2.88 -8.72 4.61
CA VAL A 236 -4.17 -9.19 4.09
C VAL A 236 -5.03 -7.97 3.76
N HIS A 237 -5.72 -8.01 2.64
CA HIS A 237 -6.75 -7.04 2.30
C HIS A 237 -8.13 -7.70 2.43
N TYR A 238 -8.94 -7.22 3.36
CA TYR A 238 -10.27 -7.77 3.63
C TYR A 238 -11.34 -7.05 2.82
N ILE A 239 -12.16 -7.81 2.08
CA ILE A 239 -13.32 -7.31 1.35
C ILE A 239 -14.57 -7.89 1.99
N PHE A 240 -15.42 -7.00 2.51
CA PHE A 240 -16.70 -7.35 3.08
C PHE A 240 -17.78 -7.22 2.00
N VAL A 241 -18.57 -8.26 1.82
CA VAL A 241 -19.64 -8.29 0.83
C VAL A 241 -20.96 -8.64 1.52
N THR A 242 -21.96 -7.78 1.33
CA THR A 242 -23.32 -8.01 1.78
C THR A 242 -24.23 -8.17 0.57
N LYS A 243 -24.99 -9.27 0.49
CA LYS A 243 -26.03 -9.46 -0.52
C LYS A 243 -27.36 -9.76 0.16
N VAL A 244 -28.28 -8.83 0.08
CA VAL A 244 -29.59 -8.90 0.77
C VAL A 244 -30.74 -8.67 -0.19
N ALA A 245 -31.93 -9.17 0.14
CA ALA A 245 -33.15 -8.75 -0.55
C ALA A 245 -33.52 -7.34 -0.10
N MET A 246 -34.21 -6.61 -0.95
CA MET A 246 -34.86 -5.37 -0.57
C MET A 246 -36.20 -5.75 0.15
N ASP A 247 -36.10 -6.26 1.36
CA ASP A 247 -37.28 -6.38 2.21
C ASP A 247 -37.63 -5.00 2.77
N VAL A 248 -38.31 -4.22 1.98
CA VAL A 248 -39.09 -3.12 2.53
C VAL A 248 -40.32 -3.75 3.17
N GLU A 249 -40.21 -4.33 4.37
CA GLU A 249 -41.32 -4.34 5.27
C GLU A 249 -41.62 -2.89 5.63
N ILE A 250 -42.32 -2.18 4.77
CA ILE A 250 -43.20 -1.11 5.22
C ILE A 250 -44.15 -1.88 6.13
N GLY A 251 -43.92 -1.77 7.45
CA GLY A 251 -44.85 -2.31 8.42
C GLY A 251 -46.21 -1.86 7.93
N ALA A 252 -47.11 -2.82 7.71
CA ALA A 252 -48.43 -2.55 7.11
C ALA A 252 -49.23 -1.65 8.06
N THR A 253 -48.90 -0.39 8.05
CA THR A 253 -49.81 0.67 8.40
C THR A 253 -50.79 0.67 7.25
N THR A 254 -51.92 0.05 7.43
CA THR A 254 -52.98 0.06 6.43
C THR A 254 -53.21 1.51 6.02
N LEU A 255 -53.62 1.75 4.79
CA LEU A 255 -53.96 3.09 4.30
C LEU A 255 -54.87 3.83 5.31
N ASP A 256 -55.72 3.07 6.02
CA ASP A 256 -56.60 3.55 7.09
C ASP A 256 -55.87 4.01 8.36
N GLU A 257 -54.74 3.41 8.71
CA GLU A 257 -53.92 3.88 9.85
C GLU A 257 -53.09 5.12 9.45
N PHE A 258 -52.65 5.21 8.18
CA PHE A 258 -51.98 6.37 7.66
C PHE A 258 -52.90 7.58 7.56
N GLN A 259 -54.16 7.39 7.14
CA GLN A 259 -55.19 8.44 7.11
C GLN A 259 -55.56 8.96 8.50
N LYS A 260 -55.62 8.10 9.52
CA LYS A 260 -55.87 8.51 10.92
C LYS A 260 -54.82 9.45 11.50
N TYR A 261 -53.57 9.39 11.00
CA TYR A 261 -52.51 10.30 11.43
C TYR A 261 -52.67 11.72 10.85
N PHE A 262 -53.36 11.87 9.71
CA PHE A 262 -53.55 13.16 9.06
C PHE A 262 -54.91 13.80 9.33
N GLU A 263 -55.82 13.08 10.00
CA GLU A 263 -57.16 13.59 10.36
C GLU A 263 -57.26 14.08 11.81
N GLN A 264 -56.12 14.19 12.54
CA GLN A 264 -56.05 14.64 13.93
C GLN A 264 -55.54 16.09 14.11
N ASP A 265 -55.76 16.97 13.14
CA ASP A 265 -55.56 18.43 13.29
C ASP A 265 -56.88 19.17 13.04
#